data_b43823cc8407b71cf29c776b93b6ad80
#
_entry.id   b43823cc8407b71cf29c776b93b6ad80
#
_cell.length_a   1.000
_cell.length_b   1.000
_cell.length_c   1.000
_cell.angle_alpha   90.00
_cell.angle_beta   90.00
_cell.angle_gamma   90.00
#
_symmetry.space_group_name_H-M   'P 1'
#
loop_
_entity.id
_entity.type
_entity.pdbx_description
1 polymer ?
#
loop_
_entity_poly.entity_id
_entity_poly.type
_entity_poly.pdbx_seq_one_letter_code
_entity_poly.pdbx_strand_id
1 'polypeptide(L)'
;LDKFNDPKIREAIGLMFNFEWSNKTLFFGLYDRVTSFWENSAMQASGRISKEELAILNPLKKYLPESIFSDPVFIPPTSKPDKVDRKNRRKAIKLFQDAGWDLADGKLKNKKGDIFSLEILNYSPAFDRIINPFIENLKLLGIEAKHTRIDSTQYTERVRNFEWEIITSTYGNSLTPGIELVQQYSSKTADVPSRNLVGLKNEGIDILINLAANATTRKELNEIIRSLDRSLRSLHIWVPQWYKKVHTVAYRDHYSYPKNLPPFDLGAFDFWWFDKEKAEILNNK
;
A
#
# COMPACT_ATOMS: atom_id res chain seq x y z
N LEU A 1 -15.81 9.62 -1.02
CA LEU A 1 -15.73 10.78 -1.93
C LEU A 1 -15.96 10.30 -3.36
N ASP A 2 -16.99 10.83 -4.01
CA ASP A 2 -17.47 10.36 -5.32
C ASP A 2 -16.39 10.33 -6.41
N LYS A 3 -15.47 11.30 -6.39
CA LYS A 3 -14.36 11.37 -7.36
C LYS A 3 -13.40 10.19 -7.29
N PHE A 4 -13.37 9.44 -6.18
CA PHE A 4 -12.52 8.26 -6.03
C PHE A 4 -13.26 6.93 -6.18
N ASN A 5 -14.55 6.94 -6.50
CA ASN A 5 -15.33 5.70 -6.67
C ASN A 5 -14.82 4.90 -7.88
N ASP A 6 -14.38 5.56 -8.95
CA ASP A 6 -13.79 4.88 -10.12
C ASP A 6 -12.35 4.42 -9.82
N PRO A 7 -12.04 3.11 -9.88
CA PRO A 7 -10.70 2.59 -9.68
C PRO A 7 -9.67 3.13 -10.68
N LYS A 8 -10.10 3.55 -11.87
CA LYS A 8 -9.21 4.16 -12.88
C LYS A 8 -8.58 5.45 -12.36
N ILE A 9 -9.34 6.28 -11.63
CA ILE A 9 -8.85 7.51 -11.02
C ILE A 9 -7.79 7.19 -9.97
N ARG A 10 -8.05 6.18 -9.11
CA ARG A 10 -7.09 5.77 -8.09
C ARG A 10 -5.81 5.17 -8.71
N GLU A 11 -5.94 4.35 -9.76
CA GLU A 11 -4.79 3.85 -10.52
C GLU A 11 -4.00 5.01 -11.13
N ALA A 12 -4.66 5.95 -11.80
CA ALA A 12 -4.03 7.10 -12.44
C ALA A 12 -3.21 7.94 -11.46
N ILE A 13 -3.72 8.18 -10.26
CA ILE A 13 -3.01 8.88 -9.19
C ILE A 13 -1.77 8.08 -8.78
N GLY A 14 -1.91 6.77 -8.56
CA GLY A 14 -0.81 5.89 -8.17
C GLY A 14 0.34 5.82 -9.19
N LEU A 15 0.03 5.95 -10.49
CA LEU A 15 1.04 5.98 -11.57
C LEU A 15 1.99 7.19 -11.49
N MET A 16 1.58 8.26 -10.81
CA MET A 16 2.37 9.48 -10.70
C MET A 16 3.36 9.47 -9.53
N PHE A 17 3.31 8.46 -8.65
CA PHE A 17 4.29 8.29 -7.59
C PHE A 17 5.57 7.67 -8.14
N ASN A 18 6.67 8.42 -8.18
CA ASN A 18 7.97 7.93 -8.61
C ASN A 18 8.78 7.39 -7.42
N PHE A 19 8.61 6.10 -7.13
CA PHE A 19 9.35 5.42 -6.07
C PHE A 19 10.85 5.40 -6.34
N GLU A 20 11.28 5.15 -7.58
CA GLU A 20 12.69 5.01 -7.95
C GLU A 20 13.46 6.32 -7.71
N TRP A 21 12.82 7.46 -7.97
CA TRP A 21 13.38 8.77 -7.62
C TRP A 21 13.49 8.93 -6.10
N SER A 22 12.43 8.64 -5.36
CA SER A 22 12.41 8.73 -3.90
C SER A 22 13.47 7.81 -3.28
N ASN A 23 13.58 6.58 -3.76
CA ASN A 23 14.55 5.61 -3.27
C ASN A 23 15.99 6.05 -3.53
N LYS A 24 16.29 6.52 -4.73
CA LYS A 24 17.63 7.01 -5.10
C LYS A 24 18.01 8.29 -4.34
N THR A 25 17.09 9.26 -4.30
CA THR A 25 17.40 10.64 -3.86
C THR A 25 17.23 10.81 -2.35
N LEU A 26 16.21 10.20 -1.76
CA LEU A 26 15.84 10.41 -0.36
C LEU A 26 16.27 9.23 0.54
N PHE A 27 16.30 8.03 0.00
CA PHE A 27 16.48 6.80 0.78
C PHE A 27 17.79 6.08 0.47
N PHE A 28 18.61 6.61 -0.43
CA PHE A 28 19.94 6.06 -0.76
C PHE A 28 19.92 4.58 -1.19
N GLY A 29 18.83 4.15 -1.82
CA GLY A 29 18.66 2.76 -2.28
C GLY A 29 18.32 1.75 -1.18
N LEU A 30 17.95 2.20 0.02
CA LEU A 30 17.77 1.33 1.20
C LEU A 30 16.42 0.57 1.23
N TYR A 31 15.49 0.92 0.35
CA TYR A 31 14.13 0.36 0.37
C TYR A 31 13.79 -0.34 -0.94
N ASP A 32 12.83 -1.26 -0.85
CA ASP A 32 12.17 -1.87 -1.99
C ASP A 32 10.72 -1.38 -2.07
N ARG A 33 10.18 -1.36 -3.28
CA ARG A 33 8.78 -1.00 -3.47
C ARG A 33 7.87 -2.12 -3.04
N VAL A 34 6.85 -1.78 -2.26
CA VAL A 34 5.78 -2.71 -1.92
C VAL A 34 4.96 -3.02 -3.18
N THR A 35 4.65 -4.28 -3.41
CA THR A 35 3.84 -4.75 -4.52
C THR A 35 2.61 -5.54 -4.08
N SER A 36 2.55 -5.96 -2.82
CA SER A 36 1.51 -6.82 -2.26
C SER A 36 1.16 -6.41 -0.83
N PHE A 37 -0.06 -6.70 -0.39
CA PHE A 37 -0.46 -6.59 1.01
C PHE A 37 0.22 -7.65 1.89
N TRP A 38 0.65 -8.76 1.30
CA TRP A 38 1.42 -9.85 1.95
C TRP A 38 2.78 -10.03 1.31
N GLU A 39 3.52 -8.91 1.16
CA GLU A 39 4.85 -8.89 0.56
C GLU A 39 5.80 -9.90 1.19
N ASN A 40 6.64 -10.57 0.38
CA ASN A 40 7.62 -11.57 0.80
C ASN A 40 7.03 -12.81 1.49
N SER A 41 5.78 -13.16 1.24
CA SER A 41 5.16 -14.34 1.83
C SER A 41 4.55 -15.29 0.79
N ALA A 42 4.22 -16.51 1.23
CA ALA A 42 3.49 -17.47 0.41
C ALA A 42 2.05 -17.02 0.08
N MET A 43 1.57 -15.95 0.69
CA MET A 43 0.24 -15.36 0.51
C MET A 43 0.23 -14.24 -0.53
N GLN A 44 1.39 -13.83 -1.04
CA GLN A 44 1.50 -12.85 -2.11
C GLN A 44 0.98 -13.42 -3.43
N ALA A 45 0.03 -12.74 -4.06
CA ALA A 45 -0.43 -13.09 -5.41
C ALA A 45 0.63 -12.71 -6.45
N SER A 46 0.82 -13.54 -7.45
CA SER A 46 1.78 -13.32 -8.54
C SER A 46 1.23 -13.76 -9.90
N GLY A 47 1.73 -13.15 -10.97
CA GLY A 47 1.37 -13.52 -12.33
C GLY A 47 -0.14 -13.52 -12.61
N ARG A 48 -0.59 -14.37 -13.53
CA ARG A 48 -2.01 -14.61 -13.82
C ARG A 48 -2.64 -15.45 -12.71
N ILE A 49 -3.96 -15.38 -12.63
CA ILE A 49 -4.76 -16.17 -11.69
C ILE A 49 -4.46 -17.66 -11.82
N SER A 50 -4.18 -18.34 -10.71
CA SER A 50 -3.98 -19.80 -10.68
C SER A 50 -5.31 -20.54 -10.73
N LYS A 51 -5.25 -21.87 -10.92
CA LYS A 51 -6.47 -22.72 -10.88
C LYS A 51 -7.13 -22.69 -9.53
N GLU A 52 -6.35 -22.68 -8.46
CA GLU A 52 -6.79 -22.63 -7.07
C GLU A 52 -7.45 -21.29 -6.76
N GLU A 53 -6.79 -20.19 -7.11
CA GLU A 53 -7.36 -18.84 -6.97
C GLU A 53 -8.64 -18.69 -7.80
N LEU A 54 -8.67 -19.24 -9.03
CA LEU A 54 -9.87 -19.20 -9.89
C LEU A 54 -11.05 -19.93 -9.29
N ALA A 55 -10.83 -21.08 -8.65
CA ALA A 55 -11.88 -21.83 -7.97
C ALA A 55 -12.52 -21.02 -6.83
N ILE A 56 -11.71 -20.23 -6.10
CA ILE A 56 -12.17 -19.36 -5.01
C ILE A 56 -12.87 -18.10 -5.57
N LEU A 57 -12.30 -17.47 -6.60
CA LEU A 57 -12.74 -16.16 -7.09
C LEU A 57 -13.88 -16.23 -8.10
N ASN A 58 -14.03 -17.33 -8.85
CA ASN A 58 -15.06 -17.44 -9.88
C ASN A 58 -16.50 -17.26 -9.36
N PRO A 59 -16.88 -17.81 -8.18
CA PRO A 59 -18.19 -17.52 -7.57
C PRO A 59 -18.39 -16.05 -7.18
N LEU A 60 -17.30 -15.29 -7.02
CA LEU A 60 -17.30 -13.90 -6.59
C LEU A 60 -17.19 -12.91 -7.77
N LYS A 61 -17.17 -13.39 -9.01
CA LYS A 61 -16.93 -12.59 -10.22
C LYS A 61 -17.82 -11.35 -10.31
N LYS A 62 -19.07 -11.44 -9.87
CA LYS A 62 -20.02 -10.30 -9.92
C LYS A 62 -19.65 -9.12 -9.00
N TYR A 63 -18.81 -9.34 -8.00
CA TYR A 63 -18.39 -8.34 -7.01
C TYR A 63 -17.00 -7.76 -7.28
N LEU A 64 -16.25 -8.36 -8.20
CA LEU A 64 -14.83 -8.09 -8.40
C LEU A 64 -14.56 -7.56 -9.82
N PRO A 65 -13.52 -6.72 -10.00
CA PRO A 65 -13.13 -6.25 -11.33
C PRO A 65 -12.79 -7.40 -12.30
N GLU A 66 -13.21 -7.27 -13.55
CA GLU A 66 -12.96 -8.28 -14.59
C GLU A 66 -11.45 -8.50 -14.84
N SER A 67 -10.62 -7.48 -14.64
CA SER A 67 -9.17 -7.54 -14.78
C SER A 67 -8.51 -8.61 -13.91
N ILE A 68 -9.13 -9.01 -12.80
CA ILE A 68 -8.65 -10.12 -11.96
C ILE A 68 -8.55 -11.42 -12.74
N PHE A 69 -9.48 -11.65 -13.67
CA PHE A 69 -9.65 -12.89 -14.41
C PHE A 69 -8.91 -12.86 -15.75
N SER A 70 -8.66 -11.68 -16.33
CA SER A 70 -8.05 -11.51 -17.66
C SER A 70 -6.56 -11.14 -17.60
N ASP A 71 -6.14 -10.41 -16.57
CA ASP A 71 -4.82 -9.80 -16.51
C ASP A 71 -3.91 -10.43 -15.44
N PRO A 72 -2.59 -10.24 -15.53
CA PRO A 72 -1.72 -10.48 -14.40
C PRO A 72 -2.10 -9.57 -13.22
N VAL A 73 -1.82 -10.04 -11.99
CA VAL A 73 -2.03 -9.22 -10.80
C VAL A 73 -1.32 -7.87 -10.93
N PHE A 74 -1.98 -6.80 -10.49
CA PHE A 74 -1.41 -5.45 -10.56
C PHE A 74 -0.07 -5.36 -9.81
N ILE A 75 0.94 -4.83 -10.49
CA ILE A 75 2.23 -4.44 -9.93
C ILE A 75 2.46 -2.97 -10.26
N PRO A 76 2.83 -2.12 -9.30
CA PRO A 76 3.17 -0.73 -9.57
C PRO A 76 4.26 -0.65 -10.64
N PRO A 77 4.08 0.17 -11.68
CA PRO A 77 5.09 0.29 -12.73
C PRO A 77 6.34 0.97 -12.19
N THR A 78 7.49 0.55 -12.68
CA THR A 78 8.77 1.22 -12.42
C THR A 78 8.86 2.52 -13.23
N SER A 79 9.55 3.50 -12.66
CA SER A 79 9.86 4.79 -13.29
C SER A 79 11.37 5.00 -13.41
N LYS A 80 11.80 5.95 -14.24
CA LYS A 80 13.19 6.39 -14.21
C LYS A 80 13.45 7.24 -12.97
N PRO A 81 14.60 7.07 -12.30
CA PRO A 81 14.88 7.77 -11.04
C PRO A 81 15.20 9.26 -11.19
N ASP A 82 15.29 9.78 -12.38
CA ASP A 82 15.65 11.18 -12.70
C ASP A 82 14.46 12.02 -13.16
N LYS A 83 13.34 11.39 -13.53
CA LYS A 83 12.16 12.10 -14.06
C LYS A 83 10.89 11.27 -14.00
N VAL A 84 9.75 11.95 -14.11
CA VAL A 84 8.45 11.30 -14.31
C VAL A 84 8.46 10.48 -15.60
N ASP A 85 8.05 9.24 -15.53
CA ASP A 85 7.94 8.36 -16.68
C ASP A 85 6.82 8.83 -17.63
N ARG A 86 7.19 9.13 -18.86
CA ARG A 86 6.23 9.62 -19.88
C ARG A 86 5.16 8.58 -20.22
N LYS A 87 5.48 7.28 -20.08
CA LYS A 87 4.52 6.19 -20.34
C LYS A 87 3.48 6.16 -19.22
N ASN A 88 3.92 6.23 -17.97
CA ASN A 88 3.02 6.27 -16.82
C ASN A 88 2.12 7.51 -16.85
N ARG A 89 2.68 8.69 -17.17
CA ARG A 89 1.90 9.91 -17.34
C ARG A 89 0.84 9.78 -18.44
N ARG A 90 1.19 9.25 -19.62
CA ARG A 90 0.22 9.03 -20.71
C ARG A 90 -0.88 8.07 -20.31
N LYS A 91 -0.53 6.98 -19.62
CA LYS A 91 -1.52 6.03 -19.07
C LYS A 91 -2.44 6.71 -18.08
N ALA A 92 -1.91 7.52 -17.15
CA ALA A 92 -2.69 8.25 -16.18
C ALA A 92 -3.70 9.22 -16.84
N ILE A 93 -3.26 9.99 -17.85
CA ILE A 93 -4.15 10.88 -18.63
C ILE A 93 -5.27 10.05 -19.27
N LYS A 94 -4.93 8.92 -19.92
CA LYS A 94 -5.95 8.06 -20.55
C LYS A 94 -6.97 7.53 -19.54
N LEU A 95 -6.53 7.09 -18.36
CA LEU A 95 -7.42 6.61 -17.30
C LEU A 95 -8.36 7.71 -16.79
N PHE A 96 -7.86 8.94 -16.64
CA PHE A 96 -8.70 10.08 -16.30
C PHE A 96 -9.73 10.39 -17.40
N GLN A 97 -9.33 10.34 -18.67
CA GLN A 97 -10.25 10.51 -19.80
C GLN A 97 -11.35 9.44 -19.82
N ASP A 98 -10.98 8.18 -19.61
CA ASP A 98 -11.91 7.05 -19.54
C ASP A 98 -12.87 7.16 -18.32
N ALA A 99 -12.50 7.96 -17.32
CA ALA A 99 -13.31 8.31 -16.15
C ALA A 99 -14.06 9.65 -16.31
N GLY A 100 -14.03 10.28 -17.51
CA GLY A 100 -14.77 11.50 -17.82
C GLY A 100 -14.08 12.80 -17.41
N TRP A 101 -12.75 12.79 -17.26
CA TRP A 101 -11.94 13.95 -16.93
C TRP A 101 -10.94 14.23 -18.04
N ASP A 102 -10.97 15.43 -18.61
CA ASP A 102 -10.10 15.85 -19.71
C ASP A 102 -9.18 17.01 -19.31
N LEU A 103 -7.99 17.04 -19.92
CA LEU A 103 -7.06 18.16 -19.74
C LEU A 103 -7.48 19.31 -20.66
N ALA A 104 -7.95 20.42 -20.06
CA ALA A 104 -8.32 21.63 -20.76
C ALA A 104 -7.68 22.86 -20.07
N ASP A 105 -7.06 23.74 -20.82
CA ASP A 105 -6.39 24.97 -20.34
C ASP A 105 -5.39 24.68 -19.19
N GLY A 106 -4.68 23.58 -19.28
CA GLY A 106 -3.72 23.17 -18.24
C GLY A 106 -4.34 22.62 -16.94
N LYS A 107 -5.67 22.44 -16.90
CA LYS A 107 -6.42 21.90 -15.76
C LYS A 107 -7.16 20.63 -16.15
N LEU A 108 -7.24 19.69 -15.22
CA LEU A 108 -8.05 18.48 -15.37
C LEU A 108 -9.50 18.80 -15.01
N LYS A 109 -10.40 18.71 -15.98
CA LYS A 109 -11.81 19.12 -15.83
C LYS A 109 -12.77 18.01 -16.22
N ASN A 110 -13.91 17.93 -15.55
CA ASN A 110 -15.02 17.08 -15.96
C ASN A 110 -15.92 17.79 -16.99
N LYS A 111 -16.93 17.10 -17.50
CA LYS A 111 -17.90 17.67 -18.48
C LYS A 111 -18.69 18.88 -17.97
N LYS A 112 -18.77 19.08 -16.64
CA LYS A 112 -19.43 20.24 -16.03
C LYS A 112 -18.49 21.44 -15.89
N GLY A 113 -17.20 21.26 -16.17
CA GLY A 113 -16.16 22.30 -15.98
C GLY A 113 -15.53 22.31 -14.59
N ASP A 114 -15.92 21.40 -13.69
CA ASP A 114 -15.31 21.29 -12.36
C ASP A 114 -13.85 20.83 -12.49
N ILE A 115 -12.97 21.47 -11.74
CA ILE A 115 -11.54 21.13 -11.71
C ILE A 115 -11.29 19.98 -10.72
N PHE A 116 -10.47 19.00 -11.10
CA PHE A 116 -10.05 17.94 -10.20
C PHE A 116 -9.06 18.48 -9.18
N SER A 117 -9.49 18.60 -7.93
CA SER A 117 -8.66 18.99 -6.80
C SER A 117 -8.31 17.75 -5.95
N LEU A 118 -7.17 17.81 -5.25
CA LEU A 118 -6.67 16.70 -4.42
C LEU A 118 -5.91 17.24 -3.21
N GLU A 119 -6.29 16.77 -2.02
CA GLU A 119 -5.56 17.03 -0.77
C GLU A 119 -4.80 15.78 -0.31
N ILE A 120 -3.51 15.94 -0.01
CA ILE A 120 -2.73 14.95 0.75
C ILE A 120 -2.55 15.49 2.15
N LEU A 121 -3.21 14.83 3.12
CA LEU A 121 -3.18 15.21 4.52
C LEU A 121 -2.07 14.45 5.24
N ASN A 122 -1.29 15.15 6.05
CA ASN A 122 -0.18 14.57 6.80
C ASN A 122 0.06 15.34 8.11
N TYR A 123 0.72 14.73 9.09
CA TYR A 123 1.13 15.38 10.35
C TYR A 123 2.65 15.36 10.57
N SER A 124 3.37 14.44 9.93
CA SER A 124 4.80 14.26 10.15
C SER A 124 5.63 15.08 9.15
N PRO A 125 6.51 15.98 9.58
CA PRO A 125 7.37 16.75 8.68
C PRO A 125 8.35 15.87 7.88
N ALA A 126 8.62 14.65 8.32
CA ALA A 126 9.48 13.72 7.59
C ALA A 126 8.92 13.31 6.22
N PHE A 127 7.59 13.39 6.05
CA PHE A 127 6.92 13.05 4.79
C PHE A 127 6.85 14.22 3.80
N ASP A 128 7.13 15.46 4.21
CA ASP A 128 7.07 16.62 3.31
C ASP A 128 7.95 16.41 2.06
N ARG A 129 9.17 15.93 2.24
CA ARG A 129 10.13 15.65 1.15
C ARG A 129 9.71 14.53 0.20
N ILE A 130 8.70 13.72 0.59
CA ILE A 130 8.14 12.63 -0.19
C ILE A 130 6.86 13.09 -0.89
N ILE A 131 5.99 13.79 -0.15
CA ILE A 131 4.69 14.25 -0.63
C ILE A 131 4.85 15.38 -1.66
N ASN A 132 5.72 16.35 -1.42
CA ASN A 132 5.87 17.50 -2.30
C ASN A 132 6.26 17.13 -3.74
N PRO A 133 7.26 16.25 -4.00
CA PRO A 133 7.54 15.78 -5.35
C PRO A 133 6.36 15.01 -5.98
N PHE A 134 5.58 14.28 -5.20
CA PHE A 134 4.39 13.60 -5.69
C PHE A 134 3.32 14.61 -6.12
N ILE A 135 3.10 15.67 -5.34
CA ILE A 135 2.23 16.80 -5.71
C ILE A 135 2.65 17.41 -7.03
N GLU A 136 3.95 17.69 -7.23
CA GLU A 136 4.45 18.25 -8.50
C GLU A 136 4.19 17.30 -9.68
N ASN A 137 4.32 16.00 -9.48
CA ASN A 137 3.97 15.02 -10.50
C ASN A 137 2.46 15.03 -10.83
N LEU A 138 1.58 15.13 -9.83
CA LEU A 138 0.13 15.21 -10.02
C LEU A 138 -0.28 16.48 -10.77
N LYS A 139 0.37 17.61 -10.51
CA LYS A 139 0.16 18.86 -11.26
C LYS A 139 0.44 18.73 -12.76
N LEU A 140 1.34 17.82 -13.17
CA LEU A 140 1.58 17.54 -14.58
C LEU A 140 0.38 16.93 -15.32
N LEU A 141 -0.61 16.41 -14.57
CA LEU A 141 -1.90 15.96 -15.11
C LEU A 141 -2.96 17.06 -15.13
N GLY A 142 -2.64 18.26 -14.65
CA GLY A 142 -3.61 19.34 -14.48
C GLY A 142 -4.45 19.26 -13.20
N ILE A 143 -4.05 18.40 -12.25
CA ILE A 143 -4.71 18.27 -10.94
C ILE A 143 -4.32 19.45 -10.05
N GLU A 144 -5.29 20.06 -9.36
CA GLU A 144 -5.03 21.03 -8.28
C GLU A 144 -4.70 20.29 -6.99
N ALA A 145 -3.48 19.76 -6.92
CA ALA A 145 -3.01 19.01 -5.78
C ALA A 145 -2.37 19.91 -4.72
N LYS A 146 -2.73 19.70 -3.45
CA LYS A 146 -2.13 20.40 -2.30
C LYS A 146 -1.69 19.41 -1.21
N HIS A 147 -0.63 19.79 -0.49
CA HIS A 147 -0.20 19.13 0.72
C HIS A 147 -0.68 19.94 1.93
N THR A 148 -1.41 19.31 2.83
CA THR A 148 -1.87 19.91 4.08
C THR A 148 -1.22 19.19 5.25
N ARG A 149 -0.34 19.91 5.98
CA ARG A 149 0.25 19.41 7.22
C ARG A 149 -0.41 20.07 8.41
N ILE A 150 -0.88 19.25 9.34
CA ILE A 150 -1.54 19.67 10.58
C ILE A 150 -0.88 18.97 11.78
N ASP A 151 -1.25 19.33 13.00
CA ASP A 151 -0.79 18.63 14.20
C ASP A 151 -1.40 17.22 14.30
N SER A 152 -0.80 16.36 15.13
CA SER A 152 -1.18 14.95 15.23
C SER A 152 -2.58 14.74 15.82
N THR A 153 -3.06 15.65 16.67
CA THR A 153 -4.39 15.55 17.29
C THR A 153 -5.47 15.83 16.24
N GLN A 154 -5.36 16.95 15.52
CA GLN A 154 -6.26 17.29 14.43
C GLN A 154 -6.22 16.22 13.32
N TYR A 155 -5.03 15.69 13.02
CA TYR A 155 -4.88 14.59 12.03
C TYR A 155 -5.69 13.37 12.47
N THR A 156 -5.57 12.95 13.71
CA THR A 156 -6.30 11.80 14.26
C THR A 156 -7.81 12.01 14.19
N GLU A 157 -8.30 13.20 14.55
CA GLU A 157 -9.73 13.52 14.47
C GLU A 157 -10.24 13.50 13.04
N ARG A 158 -9.54 14.14 12.10
CA ARG A 158 -9.92 14.10 10.68
C ARG A 158 -9.92 12.70 10.11
N VAL A 159 -8.93 11.85 10.47
CA VAL A 159 -8.88 10.45 10.03
C VAL A 159 -10.06 9.66 10.57
N ARG A 160 -10.42 9.82 11.86
CA ARG A 160 -11.57 9.16 12.48
C ARG A 160 -12.90 9.56 11.85
N ASN A 161 -13.02 10.81 11.43
CA ASN A 161 -14.23 11.35 10.82
C ASN A 161 -14.25 11.16 9.29
N PHE A 162 -13.26 10.48 8.70
CA PHE A 162 -13.10 10.32 7.24
C PHE A 162 -13.00 11.66 6.48
N GLU A 163 -12.49 12.71 7.12
CA GLU A 163 -12.32 14.06 6.56
C GLU A 163 -10.96 14.22 5.87
N TRP A 164 -10.69 13.37 4.90
CA TRP A 164 -9.43 13.35 4.14
C TRP A 164 -9.62 12.75 2.74
N GLU A 165 -8.67 12.98 1.86
CA GLU A 165 -8.65 12.44 0.49
C GLU A 165 -7.52 11.45 0.27
N ILE A 166 -6.31 11.83 0.62
CA ILE A 166 -5.15 10.92 0.70
C ILE A 166 -4.43 11.15 2.03
N ILE A 167 -4.07 10.07 2.70
CA ILE A 167 -3.24 10.05 3.90
C ILE A 167 -2.08 9.11 3.75
N THR A 168 -1.04 9.27 4.57
CA THR A 168 0.01 8.29 4.72
C THR A 168 -0.36 7.25 5.78
N SER A 169 -0.16 5.98 5.51
CA SER A 169 -0.43 4.90 6.46
C SER A 169 0.58 3.77 6.33
N THR A 170 0.67 2.95 7.38
CA THR A 170 1.46 1.72 7.39
C THR A 170 0.53 0.54 7.53
N TYR A 171 0.65 -0.41 6.61
CA TYR A 171 -0.07 -1.68 6.67
C TYR A 171 0.89 -2.78 7.13
N GLY A 172 0.48 -3.48 8.17
CA GLY A 172 1.12 -4.70 8.63
C GLY A 172 0.10 -5.82 8.64
N ASN A 173 0.35 -6.89 7.89
CA ASN A 173 -0.52 -8.05 7.84
C ASN A 173 0.16 -9.26 8.48
N SER A 174 -0.61 -10.04 9.23
CA SER A 174 -0.14 -11.27 9.85
C SER A 174 0.20 -12.33 8.80
N LEU A 175 1.17 -13.18 9.11
CA LEU A 175 1.42 -14.42 8.37
C LEU A 175 0.42 -15.54 8.75
N THR A 176 -0.44 -15.29 9.71
CA THR A 176 -1.61 -16.12 10.05
C THR A 176 -2.82 -15.20 10.16
N PRO A 177 -3.31 -14.66 9.02
CA PRO A 177 -4.41 -13.72 9.00
C PRO A 177 -5.69 -14.37 9.54
N GLY A 178 -6.48 -13.56 10.25
CA GLY A 178 -7.71 -14.00 10.88
C GLY A 178 -8.70 -12.85 11.07
N ILE A 179 -9.20 -12.69 12.29
CA ILE A 179 -10.27 -11.72 12.62
C ILE A 179 -9.87 -10.27 12.38
N GLU A 180 -8.56 -9.93 12.40
CA GLU A 180 -8.07 -8.60 12.11
C GLU A 180 -8.38 -8.12 10.68
N LEU A 181 -8.58 -9.04 9.73
CA LEU A 181 -9.00 -8.71 8.37
C LEU A 181 -10.36 -7.99 8.35
N VAL A 182 -11.25 -8.33 9.29
CA VAL A 182 -12.54 -7.64 9.45
C VAL A 182 -12.32 -6.16 9.75
N GLN A 183 -11.36 -5.84 10.65
CA GLN A 183 -11.05 -4.47 11.01
C GLN A 183 -10.39 -3.67 9.88
N GLN A 184 -9.70 -4.35 8.96
CA GLN A 184 -8.92 -3.71 7.91
C GLN A 184 -9.69 -3.55 6.59
N TYR A 185 -10.57 -4.51 6.24
CA TYR A 185 -11.10 -4.58 4.88
C TYR A 185 -12.60 -4.90 4.80
N SER A 186 -13.29 -5.23 5.90
CA SER A 186 -14.71 -5.61 5.84
C SER A 186 -15.62 -4.40 5.69
N SER A 187 -16.70 -4.58 4.92
CA SER A 187 -17.79 -3.63 4.81
C SER A 187 -18.43 -3.27 6.16
N LYS A 188 -18.36 -4.16 7.14
CA LYS A 188 -18.89 -3.94 8.50
C LYS A 188 -18.17 -2.81 9.26
N THR A 189 -16.94 -2.51 8.88
CA THR A 189 -16.10 -1.51 9.55
C THR A 189 -15.85 -0.28 8.68
N ALA A 190 -16.53 -0.16 7.55
CA ALA A 190 -16.31 0.90 6.57
C ALA A 190 -16.78 2.29 7.02
N ASP A 191 -17.82 2.36 7.86
CA ASP A 191 -18.44 3.64 8.27
C ASP A 191 -18.15 4.00 9.74
N VAL A 192 -17.22 3.27 10.39
CA VAL A 192 -16.85 3.52 11.79
C VAL A 192 -15.32 3.68 11.89
N PRO A 193 -14.82 4.44 12.88
CA PRO A 193 -13.39 4.55 13.15
C PRO A 193 -12.77 3.16 13.33
N SER A 194 -11.97 2.73 12.34
CA SER A 194 -11.40 1.38 12.28
C SER A 194 -10.08 1.40 11.49
N ARG A 195 -9.52 0.23 11.23
CA ARG A 195 -8.37 0.08 10.33
C ARG A 195 -8.77 0.03 8.85
N ASN A 196 -10.07 -0.03 8.53
CA ASN A 196 -10.61 0.13 7.18
C ASN A 196 -10.65 1.62 6.81
N LEU A 197 -9.46 2.23 6.71
CA LEU A 197 -9.29 3.67 6.52
C LEU A 197 -9.97 4.20 5.26
N VAL A 198 -10.01 3.39 4.21
CA VAL A 198 -10.58 3.79 2.91
C VAL A 198 -12.11 3.62 2.85
N GLY A 199 -12.73 3.11 3.92
CA GLY A 199 -14.16 2.82 3.93
C GLY A 199 -14.56 1.77 2.88
N LEU A 200 -13.71 0.74 2.68
CA LEU A 200 -13.94 -0.30 1.68
C LEU A 200 -15.24 -1.06 1.97
N LYS A 201 -16.12 -1.10 0.97
CA LYS A 201 -17.33 -1.93 0.96
C LYS A 201 -17.34 -2.79 -0.29
N ASN A 202 -17.14 -4.09 -0.12
CA ASN A 202 -17.16 -5.04 -1.21
C ASN A 202 -17.53 -6.43 -0.71
N GLU A 203 -18.65 -6.95 -1.18
CA GLU A 203 -19.19 -8.26 -0.74
C GLU A 203 -18.23 -9.42 -1.08
N GLY A 204 -17.52 -9.35 -2.20
CA GLY A 204 -16.52 -10.36 -2.56
C GLY A 204 -15.35 -10.39 -1.57
N ILE A 205 -14.90 -9.23 -1.10
CA ILE A 205 -13.87 -9.12 -0.06
C ILE A 205 -14.41 -9.66 1.28
N ASP A 206 -15.65 -9.34 1.67
CA ASP A 206 -16.25 -9.86 2.89
C ASP A 206 -16.33 -11.39 2.90
N ILE A 207 -16.67 -11.99 1.75
CA ILE A 207 -16.69 -13.45 1.60
C ILE A 207 -15.28 -14.03 1.73
N LEU A 208 -14.27 -13.42 1.09
CA LEU A 208 -12.88 -13.88 1.22
C LEU A 208 -12.36 -13.80 2.66
N ILE A 209 -12.70 -12.74 3.39
CA ILE A 209 -12.38 -12.60 4.82
C ILE A 209 -13.00 -13.74 5.63
N ASN A 210 -14.28 -14.04 5.37
CA ASN A 210 -14.96 -15.13 6.06
C ASN A 210 -14.37 -16.51 5.73
N LEU A 211 -14.01 -16.75 4.48
CA LEU A 211 -13.30 -17.98 4.08
C LEU A 211 -11.95 -18.09 4.81
N ALA A 212 -11.17 -17.00 4.89
CA ALA A 212 -9.89 -16.99 5.59
C ALA A 212 -10.04 -17.31 7.09
N ALA A 213 -11.05 -16.75 7.74
CA ALA A 213 -11.34 -17.00 9.15
C ALA A 213 -11.74 -18.47 9.45
N ASN A 214 -12.26 -19.19 8.45
CA ASN A 214 -12.70 -20.59 8.58
C ASN A 214 -11.73 -21.58 7.92
N ALA A 215 -10.58 -21.14 7.40
CA ALA A 215 -9.59 -22.01 6.79
C ALA A 215 -9.04 -23.03 7.80
N THR A 216 -9.01 -24.29 7.42
CA THR A 216 -8.61 -25.40 8.32
C THR A 216 -7.17 -25.84 8.10
N THR A 217 -6.57 -25.47 6.97
CA THR A 217 -5.19 -25.81 6.65
C THR A 217 -4.39 -24.58 6.21
N ARG A 218 -3.08 -24.63 6.41
CA ARG A 218 -2.17 -23.58 5.94
C ARG A 218 -2.23 -23.39 4.42
N LYS A 219 -2.35 -24.47 3.68
CA LYS A 219 -2.47 -24.42 2.21
C LYS A 219 -3.73 -23.66 1.79
N GLU A 220 -4.87 -24.03 2.34
CA GLU A 220 -6.15 -23.37 2.09
C GLU A 220 -6.10 -21.89 2.44
N LEU A 221 -5.59 -21.54 3.62
CA LEU A 221 -5.42 -20.15 4.04
C LEU A 221 -4.54 -19.36 3.05
N ASN A 222 -3.43 -19.92 2.60
CA ASN A 222 -2.55 -19.26 1.64
C ASN A 222 -3.27 -18.97 0.31
N GLU A 223 -4.07 -19.88 -0.21
CA GLU A 223 -4.80 -19.68 -1.47
C GLU A 223 -5.91 -18.64 -1.33
N ILE A 224 -6.61 -18.63 -0.20
CA ILE A 224 -7.64 -17.62 0.09
C ILE A 224 -7.00 -16.24 0.20
N ILE A 225 -5.88 -16.11 0.92
CA ILE A 225 -5.21 -14.82 1.10
C ILE A 225 -4.56 -14.34 -0.19
N ARG A 226 -4.03 -15.22 -1.07
CA ARG A 226 -3.61 -14.82 -2.42
C ARG A 226 -4.78 -14.24 -3.22
N SER A 227 -5.93 -14.89 -3.14
CA SER A 227 -7.16 -14.40 -3.78
C SER A 227 -7.57 -13.04 -3.24
N LEU A 228 -7.45 -12.81 -1.93
CA LEU A 228 -7.71 -11.54 -1.27
C LEU A 228 -6.69 -10.47 -1.69
N ASP A 229 -5.38 -10.78 -1.69
CA ASP A 229 -4.31 -9.86 -2.14
C ASP A 229 -4.53 -9.41 -3.58
N ARG A 230 -4.79 -10.35 -4.49
CA ARG A 230 -5.13 -10.05 -5.88
C ARG A 230 -6.32 -9.11 -6.00
N SER A 231 -7.38 -9.39 -5.23
CA SER A 231 -8.60 -8.59 -5.24
C SER A 231 -8.37 -7.18 -4.70
N LEU A 232 -7.72 -7.03 -3.56
CA LEU A 232 -7.39 -5.72 -2.97
C LEU A 232 -6.52 -4.87 -3.90
N ARG A 233 -5.53 -5.48 -4.55
CA ARG A 233 -4.63 -4.78 -5.48
C ARG A 233 -5.37 -4.28 -6.73
N SER A 234 -6.35 -5.03 -7.23
CA SER A 234 -7.17 -4.63 -8.38
C SER A 234 -8.08 -3.43 -8.09
N LEU A 235 -8.36 -3.16 -6.83
CA LEU A 235 -9.19 -2.03 -6.41
C LEU A 235 -8.42 -0.71 -6.34
N HIS A 236 -7.10 -0.72 -6.43
CA HIS A 236 -6.22 0.46 -6.37
C HIS A 236 -6.51 1.37 -5.16
N ILE A 237 -6.81 0.78 -3.99
CA ILE A 237 -7.17 1.53 -2.77
C ILE A 237 -5.99 2.20 -2.09
N TRP A 238 -4.78 1.95 -2.53
CA TRP A 238 -3.57 2.53 -2.01
C TRP A 238 -2.59 2.91 -3.13
N VAL A 239 -1.69 3.84 -2.84
CA VAL A 239 -0.49 4.11 -3.63
C VAL A 239 0.65 3.34 -2.98
N PRO A 240 1.10 2.20 -3.53
CA PRO A 240 2.14 1.38 -2.92
C PRO A 240 3.43 2.16 -2.73
N GLN A 241 3.96 2.15 -1.51
CA GLN A 241 5.13 2.90 -1.11
C GLN A 241 6.34 1.96 -1.04
N TRP A 242 6.93 1.76 0.14
CA TRP A 242 8.16 1.01 0.33
C TRP A 242 8.15 0.19 1.61
N TYR A 243 9.06 -0.78 1.64
CA TYR A 243 9.42 -1.51 2.83
C TYR A 243 10.94 -1.72 2.88
N LYS A 244 11.48 -2.13 4.02
CA LYS A 244 12.89 -2.42 4.20
C LYS A 244 13.09 -3.93 4.41
N LYS A 245 13.95 -4.55 3.60
CA LYS A 245 14.23 -6.00 3.70
C LYS A 245 15.04 -6.40 4.91
N VAL A 246 15.67 -5.44 5.58
CA VAL A 246 16.58 -5.70 6.68
C VAL A 246 16.25 -4.81 7.87
N HIS A 247 16.41 -5.32 9.06
CA HIS A 247 16.42 -4.53 10.28
C HIS A 247 17.80 -3.89 10.45
N THR A 248 17.86 -2.57 10.55
CA THR A 248 19.09 -1.86 10.90
C THR A 248 19.10 -1.64 12.40
N VAL A 249 20.05 -2.24 13.08
CA VAL A 249 20.22 -2.14 14.53
C VAL A 249 21.58 -1.56 14.87
N ALA A 250 21.60 -0.74 15.90
CA ALA A 250 22.82 -0.30 16.57
C ALA A 250 22.80 -0.88 17.99
N TYR A 251 23.84 -1.58 18.36
CA TYR A 251 23.96 -2.18 19.69
C TYR A 251 25.42 -2.17 20.15
N ARG A 252 25.62 -2.27 21.47
CA ARG A 252 26.98 -2.44 22.01
C ARG A 252 27.44 -3.87 21.75
N ASP A 253 28.69 -4.06 21.30
CA ASP A 253 29.23 -5.38 20.90
C ASP A 253 29.55 -6.28 22.11
N HIS A 254 28.71 -6.26 23.13
CA HIS A 254 28.69 -7.20 24.23
C HIS A 254 27.48 -8.15 24.17
N TYR A 255 26.74 -8.14 23.06
CA TYR A 255 25.70 -9.12 22.80
C TYR A 255 26.12 -10.10 21.72
N SER A 256 25.69 -11.33 21.87
CA SER A 256 25.80 -12.38 20.88
C SER A 256 24.42 -12.94 20.54
N TYR A 257 24.26 -13.53 19.38
CA TYR A 257 23.03 -14.10 18.89
C TYR A 257 23.30 -15.29 17.98
N PRO A 258 22.32 -16.20 17.74
CA PRO A 258 22.48 -17.34 16.85
C PRO A 258 22.81 -16.91 15.42
N LYS A 259 23.63 -17.69 14.72
CA LYS A 259 23.94 -17.46 13.30
C LYS A 259 22.69 -17.42 12.42
N ASN A 260 21.71 -18.26 12.73
CA ASN A 260 20.45 -18.35 12.01
C ASN A 260 19.34 -17.77 12.91
N LEU A 261 18.85 -16.59 12.56
CA LEU A 261 17.69 -15.97 13.20
C LEU A 261 16.40 -16.39 12.49
N PRO A 262 15.23 -16.26 13.14
CA PRO A 262 13.95 -16.46 12.48
C PRO A 262 13.80 -15.56 11.24
N PRO A 263 13.15 -16.04 10.17
CA PRO A 263 13.13 -15.33 8.87
C PRO A 263 12.38 -14.00 8.89
N PHE A 264 11.50 -13.76 9.87
CA PHE A 264 10.64 -12.57 9.92
C PHE A 264 10.73 -11.80 11.24
N ASP A 265 11.66 -12.16 12.11
CA ASP A 265 11.84 -11.49 13.39
C ASP A 265 13.33 -11.23 13.65
N LEU A 266 13.64 -10.06 14.23
CA LEU A 266 14.97 -9.75 14.72
C LEU A 266 15.32 -10.60 15.95
N GLY A 267 14.33 -10.94 16.75
CA GLY A 267 14.47 -11.82 17.91
C GLY A 267 15.40 -11.28 18.99
N ALA A 268 15.60 -9.97 19.10
CA ALA A 268 16.58 -9.39 20.02
C ALA A 268 16.28 -9.71 21.49
N PHE A 269 14.99 -9.80 21.87
CA PHE A 269 14.56 -10.12 23.23
C PHE A 269 14.46 -11.62 23.49
N ASP A 270 14.38 -12.43 22.44
CA ASP A 270 14.15 -13.88 22.56
C ASP A 270 15.40 -14.71 22.35
N PHE A 271 16.33 -14.24 21.50
CA PHE A 271 17.47 -15.05 21.05
C PHE A 271 18.83 -14.41 21.28
N TRP A 272 18.91 -13.14 21.72
CA TRP A 272 20.17 -12.49 22.00
C TRP A 272 20.54 -12.68 23.47
N TRP A 273 21.84 -12.79 23.76
CA TRP A 273 22.35 -12.92 25.13
C TRP A 273 23.53 -12.00 25.37
N PHE A 274 23.72 -11.65 26.62
CA PHE A 274 24.91 -10.93 27.07
C PHE A 274 26.12 -11.85 26.99
N ASP A 275 27.15 -11.43 26.26
CA ASP A 275 28.40 -12.16 26.08
C ASP A 275 29.50 -11.57 26.98
N LYS A 276 29.84 -12.29 28.05
CA LYS A 276 30.80 -11.80 29.06
C LYS A 276 32.19 -11.60 28.46
N GLU A 277 32.67 -12.48 27.59
CA GLU A 277 33.99 -12.38 26.98
C GLU A 277 34.11 -11.14 26.11
N LYS A 278 33.08 -10.86 25.28
CA LYS A 278 33.01 -9.63 24.49
C LYS A 278 32.96 -8.39 25.37
N ALA A 279 32.21 -8.42 26.48
CA ALA A 279 32.11 -7.31 27.39
C ALA A 279 33.44 -6.99 28.07
N GLU A 280 34.20 -7.99 28.48
CA GLU A 280 35.55 -7.83 29.07
C GLU A 280 36.53 -7.21 28.05
N ILE A 281 36.49 -7.64 26.78
CA ILE A 281 37.34 -7.07 25.72
C ILE A 281 36.98 -5.58 25.48
N LEU A 282 35.70 -5.23 25.53
CA LEU A 282 35.25 -3.83 25.35
C LEU A 282 35.62 -2.92 26.52
N ASN A 283 35.59 -3.43 27.74
CA ASN A 283 35.92 -2.65 28.94
C ASN A 283 37.44 -2.44 29.11
N ASN A 284 38.26 -3.26 28.45
CA ASN A 284 39.72 -3.17 28.47
C ASN A 284 40.30 -2.35 27.30
N LYS A 285 39.46 -1.78 26.46
CA LYS A 285 39.80 -0.81 25.40
C LYS A 285 39.49 0.60 25.82
#